data_23020eb299d8b4f4afc5d41ebf168966
#
_entry.id   23020eb299d8b4f4afc5d41ebf168966
#
_cell.length_a   1.000
_cell.length_b   1.000
_cell.length_c   1.000
_cell.angle_alpha   90.00
_cell.angle_beta   90.00
_cell.angle_gamma   90.00
#
_symmetry.space_group_name_H-M   'P 1'
#
loop_
_entity.id
_entity.type
_entity.pdbx_description
1 polymer ?
#
loop_
_entity_poly.entity_id
_entity_poly.type
_entity_poly.pdbx_seq_one_letter_code
_entity_poly.pdbx_strand_id
1 'polypeptide(L)'
;SSVLSGFMVGLAIVIAIGQIDKIFGIESEGGNVLQELGSMFEQFGEWDWPTIAVGAAALAALFLIEEFAPKIPGALVVMLVAIAASAVFNFEGAGIHVVGEIPAELPNLSIPEWPGWDLMSDIMVGALAVIVVAFAESYAAAKTYASKFGYQVDANQEMIGLGAANLGAGLSGGFVVDGSLSKTAAGVGAGQKSQMTSILTAVFVLITIVALPWLFESLA
;
A
#
# COMPACT_ATOMS: atom_id res chain seq x y z
N SER A 1 20.51 11.03 2.41
CA SER A 1 21.65 11.00 1.48
C SER A 1 21.15 10.89 0.05
N SER A 2 21.92 11.40 -0.92
CA SER A 2 21.55 11.40 -2.34
C SER A 2 21.21 10.00 -2.88
N VAL A 3 21.85 8.96 -2.35
CA VAL A 3 21.60 7.56 -2.71
C VAL A 3 20.18 7.14 -2.31
N LEU A 4 19.75 7.45 -1.09
CA LEU A 4 18.40 7.13 -0.61
C LEU A 4 17.34 7.89 -1.42
N SER A 5 17.58 9.17 -1.71
CA SER A 5 16.66 9.95 -2.56
C SER A 5 16.56 9.38 -3.97
N GLY A 6 17.69 8.96 -4.57
CA GLY A 6 17.68 8.30 -5.88
C GLY A 6 16.94 6.96 -5.88
N PHE A 7 17.14 6.16 -4.83
CA PHE A 7 16.40 4.91 -4.63
C PHE A 7 14.87 5.15 -4.54
N MET A 8 14.45 6.12 -3.71
CA MET A 8 13.03 6.47 -3.55
C MET A 8 12.38 6.92 -4.86
N VAL A 9 13.08 7.75 -5.66
CA VAL A 9 12.57 8.17 -6.98
C VAL A 9 12.46 6.96 -7.92
N GLY A 10 13.49 6.12 -7.97
CA GLY A 10 13.45 4.90 -8.78
C GLY A 10 12.30 3.97 -8.39
N LEU A 11 12.13 3.74 -7.09
CA LEU A 11 11.04 2.92 -6.56
C LEU A 11 9.66 3.51 -6.90
N ALA A 12 9.49 4.83 -6.77
CA ALA A 12 8.24 5.49 -7.12
C ALA A 12 7.88 5.31 -8.61
N ILE A 13 8.88 5.40 -9.50
CA ILE A 13 8.68 5.15 -10.94
C ILE A 13 8.26 3.69 -11.20
N VAL A 14 8.95 2.73 -10.58
CA VAL A 14 8.61 1.30 -10.72
C VAL A 14 7.20 1.02 -10.24
N ILE A 15 6.83 1.54 -9.06
CA ILE A 15 5.47 1.39 -8.52
C ILE A 15 4.44 2.05 -9.45
N ALA A 16 4.72 3.25 -9.95
CA ALA A 16 3.80 3.95 -10.84
C ALA A 16 3.57 3.15 -12.14
N ILE A 17 4.62 2.61 -12.73
CA ILE A 17 4.51 1.80 -13.95
C ILE A 17 3.73 0.52 -13.67
N GLY A 18 4.00 -0.20 -12.58
CA GLY A 18 3.26 -1.40 -12.17
C GLY A 18 1.80 -1.15 -11.73
N GLN A 19 1.30 0.10 -11.78
CA GLN A 19 -0.13 0.38 -11.60
C GLN A 19 -0.82 0.74 -12.93
N ILE A 20 -0.06 0.89 -14.00
CA ILE A 20 -0.61 1.35 -15.28
C ILE A 20 -1.51 0.25 -15.88
N ASP A 21 -1.10 -1.01 -15.82
CA ASP A 21 -1.87 -2.16 -16.28
C ASP A 21 -3.28 -2.19 -15.67
N LYS A 22 -3.39 -1.91 -14.37
CA LYS A 22 -4.67 -1.83 -13.64
C LYS A 22 -5.56 -0.69 -14.12
N ILE A 23 -4.96 0.47 -14.47
CA ILE A 23 -5.70 1.60 -15.01
C ILE A 23 -6.23 1.28 -16.41
N PHE A 24 -5.49 0.49 -17.20
CA PHE A 24 -5.89 0.09 -18.53
C PHE A 24 -6.77 -1.17 -18.57
N GLY A 25 -6.96 -1.83 -17.41
CA GLY A 25 -7.76 -3.05 -17.29
C GLY A 25 -7.18 -4.24 -18.04
N ILE A 26 -5.83 -4.30 -18.14
CA ILE A 26 -5.11 -5.39 -18.80
C ILE A 26 -4.38 -6.26 -17.76
N GLU A 27 -4.25 -7.55 -18.06
CA GLU A 27 -3.46 -8.44 -17.23
C GLU A 27 -1.97 -8.33 -17.62
N SER A 28 -1.14 -7.91 -16.65
CA SER A 28 0.31 -7.92 -16.83
C SER A 28 0.86 -9.32 -16.60
N GLU A 29 1.63 -9.82 -17.55
CA GLU A 29 2.32 -11.12 -17.40
C GLU A 29 3.47 -11.06 -16.36
N GLY A 30 3.68 -9.89 -15.75
CA GLY A 30 4.81 -9.64 -14.86
C GLY A 30 6.13 -9.57 -15.61
N GLY A 31 7.09 -8.90 -15.04
CA GLY A 31 8.40 -8.77 -15.69
C GLY A 31 9.17 -7.56 -15.16
N ASN A 32 10.14 -7.12 -15.95
CA ASN A 32 10.79 -5.86 -15.64
C ASN A 32 10.01 -4.69 -16.27
N VAL A 33 10.24 -3.48 -15.76
CA VAL A 33 9.56 -2.24 -16.16
C VAL A 33 9.47 -2.03 -17.68
N LEU A 34 10.50 -2.44 -18.43
CA LEU A 34 10.52 -2.30 -19.89
C LEU A 34 9.62 -3.34 -20.58
N GLN A 35 9.50 -4.54 -20.01
CA GLN A 35 8.59 -5.57 -20.50
C GLN A 35 7.14 -5.19 -20.22
N GLU A 36 6.83 -4.67 -19.04
CA GLU A 36 5.48 -4.15 -18.71
C GLU A 36 5.06 -3.03 -19.67
N LEU A 37 5.94 -2.06 -19.91
CA LEU A 37 5.66 -1.00 -20.89
C LEU A 37 5.50 -1.56 -22.32
N GLY A 38 6.29 -2.57 -22.70
CA GLY A 38 6.19 -3.22 -24.02
C GLY A 38 4.85 -3.93 -24.19
N SER A 39 4.45 -4.76 -23.23
CA SER A 39 3.19 -5.50 -23.25
C SER A 39 1.97 -4.61 -23.33
N MET A 40 1.99 -3.43 -22.68
CA MET A 40 0.92 -2.45 -22.78
C MET A 40 0.67 -1.97 -24.23
N PHE A 41 1.74 -1.70 -24.98
CA PHE A 41 1.60 -1.28 -26.37
C PHE A 41 1.17 -2.43 -27.30
N GLU A 42 1.59 -3.66 -27.00
CA GLU A 42 1.16 -4.85 -27.75
C GLU A 42 -0.33 -5.17 -27.52
N GLN A 43 -0.84 -4.92 -26.30
CA GLN A 43 -2.22 -5.15 -25.91
C GLN A 43 -3.15 -3.93 -26.12
N PHE A 44 -2.76 -2.96 -26.96
CA PHE A 44 -3.56 -1.75 -27.23
C PHE A 44 -5.01 -2.04 -27.65
N GLY A 45 -5.24 -3.17 -28.29
CA GLY A 45 -6.59 -3.60 -28.72
C GLY A 45 -7.47 -4.17 -27.59
N GLU A 46 -6.87 -4.50 -26.44
CA GLU A 46 -7.52 -5.13 -25.30
C GLU A 46 -7.81 -4.13 -24.15
N TRP A 47 -7.50 -2.85 -24.36
CA TRP A 47 -7.72 -1.81 -23.37
C TRP A 47 -9.19 -1.66 -23.00
N ASP A 48 -9.48 -1.73 -21.72
CA ASP A 48 -10.84 -1.53 -21.20
C ASP A 48 -11.13 -0.05 -20.98
N TRP A 49 -11.80 0.56 -21.94
CA TRP A 49 -12.13 1.99 -21.92
C TRP A 49 -12.96 2.43 -20.70
N PRO A 50 -13.94 1.66 -20.22
CA PRO A 50 -14.63 1.95 -18.95
C PRO A 50 -13.69 2.05 -17.77
N THR A 51 -12.78 1.09 -17.59
CA THR A 51 -11.77 1.11 -16.52
C THR A 51 -10.85 2.30 -16.63
N ILE A 52 -10.38 2.63 -17.84
CA ILE A 52 -9.57 3.83 -18.09
C ILE A 52 -10.31 5.10 -17.69
N ALA A 53 -11.59 5.22 -18.04
CA ALA A 53 -12.39 6.40 -17.71
C ALA A 53 -12.53 6.56 -16.18
N VAL A 54 -12.79 5.48 -15.46
CA VAL A 54 -12.88 5.49 -13.99
C VAL A 54 -11.53 5.84 -13.35
N GLY A 55 -10.45 5.19 -13.79
CA GLY A 55 -9.09 5.47 -13.30
C GLY A 55 -8.65 6.91 -13.57
N ALA A 56 -8.89 7.42 -14.78
CA ALA A 56 -8.59 8.81 -15.13
C ALA A 56 -9.42 9.81 -14.32
N ALA A 57 -10.71 9.52 -14.09
CA ALA A 57 -11.58 10.35 -13.27
C ALA A 57 -11.11 10.37 -11.80
N ALA A 58 -10.72 9.22 -11.26
CA ALA A 58 -10.19 9.11 -9.90
C ALA A 58 -8.88 9.89 -9.73
N LEU A 59 -7.95 9.77 -10.68
CA LEU A 59 -6.70 10.53 -10.67
C LEU A 59 -6.96 12.04 -10.79
N ALA A 60 -7.82 12.46 -11.71
CA ALA A 60 -8.19 13.88 -11.84
C ALA A 60 -8.81 14.42 -10.55
N ALA A 61 -9.70 13.65 -9.92
CA ALA A 61 -10.31 14.04 -8.66
C ALA A 61 -9.28 14.15 -7.52
N LEU A 62 -8.31 13.25 -7.43
CA LEU A 62 -7.20 13.33 -6.47
C LEU A 62 -6.40 14.62 -6.66
N PHE A 63 -5.96 14.92 -7.87
CA PHE A 63 -5.21 16.15 -8.16
C PHE A 63 -6.02 17.41 -7.86
N LEU A 64 -7.31 17.43 -8.21
CA LEU A 64 -8.18 18.58 -7.92
C LEU A 64 -8.37 18.78 -6.41
N ILE A 65 -8.58 17.70 -5.65
CA ILE A 65 -8.73 17.81 -4.20
C ILE A 65 -7.42 18.30 -3.56
N GLU A 66 -6.27 17.78 -4.01
CA GLU A 66 -4.97 18.18 -3.48
C GLU A 66 -4.67 19.68 -3.75
N GLU A 67 -5.02 20.18 -4.94
CA GLU A 67 -4.82 21.57 -5.32
C GLU A 67 -5.80 22.53 -4.63
N PHE A 68 -7.11 22.21 -4.64
CA PHE A 68 -8.15 23.14 -4.18
C PHE A 68 -8.59 22.92 -2.72
N ALA A 69 -8.36 21.75 -2.17
CA ALA A 69 -8.80 21.39 -0.82
C ALA A 69 -7.77 20.55 -0.05
N PRO A 70 -6.53 21.04 0.14
CA PRO A 70 -5.42 20.25 0.72
C PRO A 70 -5.63 19.79 2.16
N LYS A 71 -6.67 20.29 2.83
CA LYS A 71 -7.05 19.84 4.19
C LYS A 71 -7.93 18.59 4.19
N ILE A 72 -8.50 18.25 3.04
CA ILE A 72 -9.36 17.08 2.90
C ILE A 72 -8.48 15.88 2.53
N PRO A 73 -8.66 14.71 3.16
CA PRO A 73 -7.93 13.51 2.79
C PRO A 73 -8.43 12.99 1.42
N GLY A 74 -7.84 13.51 0.34
CA GLY A 74 -8.29 13.27 -1.04
C GLY A 74 -8.45 11.80 -1.38
N ALA A 75 -7.50 10.97 -1.01
CA ALA A 75 -7.56 9.53 -1.25
C ALA A 75 -8.79 8.86 -0.60
N LEU A 76 -9.13 9.27 0.63
CA LEU A 76 -10.32 8.74 1.31
C LEU A 76 -11.61 9.16 0.60
N VAL A 77 -11.69 10.44 0.19
CA VAL A 77 -12.87 10.95 -0.51
C VAL A 77 -13.04 10.25 -1.86
N VAL A 78 -11.98 10.15 -2.65
CA VAL A 78 -12.04 9.47 -3.96
C VAL A 78 -12.41 8.01 -3.80
N MET A 79 -11.86 7.31 -2.81
CA MET A 79 -12.21 5.92 -2.50
C MET A 79 -13.70 5.78 -2.17
N LEU A 80 -14.24 6.61 -1.27
CA LEU A 80 -15.66 6.55 -0.91
C LEU A 80 -16.58 6.90 -2.08
N VAL A 81 -16.19 7.86 -2.91
CA VAL A 81 -16.92 8.22 -4.13
C VAL A 81 -16.87 7.09 -5.15
N ALA A 82 -15.71 6.43 -5.33
CA ALA A 82 -15.56 5.29 -6.21
C ALA A 82 -16.45 4.11 -5.77
N ILE A 83 -16.47 3.77 -4.48
CA ILE A 83 -17.36 2.75 -3.92
C ILE A 83 -18.83 3.09 -4.20
N ALA A 84 -19.23 4.34 -3.91
CA ALA A 84 -20.61 4.78 -4.14
C ALA A 84 -20.98 4.76 -5.64
N ALA A 85 -20.08 5.22 -6.51
CA ALA A 85 -20.26 5.19 -7.95
C ALA A 85 -20.38 3.75 -8.47
N SER A 86 -19.50 2.85 -8.03
CA SER A 86 -19.53 1.44 -8.40
C SER A 86 -20.86 0.78 -8.01
N ALA A 87 -21.35 1.04 -6.79
CA ALA A 87 -22.62 0.51 -6.33
C ALA A 87 -23.83 1.07 -7.11
N VAL A 88 -23.79 2.37 -7.49
CA VAL A 88 -24.89 3.03 -8.21
C VAL A 88 -24.90 2.65 -9.70
N PHE A 89 -23.73 2.63 -10.32
CA PHE A 89 -23.59 2.39 -11.77
C PHE A 89 -23.33 0.92 -12.11
N ASN A 90 -23.24 0.04 -11.11
CA ASN A 90 -22.98 -1.39 -11.28
C ASN A 90 -21.74 -1.65 -12.17
N PHE A 91 -20.59 -1.20 -11.70
CA PHE A 91 -19.32 -1.31 -12.45
C PHE A 91 -18.96 -2.76 -12.76
N GLU A 92 -19.23 -3.70 -11.86
CA GLU A 92 -19.05 -5.13 -12.09
C GLU A 92 -19.87 -5.60 -13.31
N GLY A 93 -21.14 -5.19 -13.38
CA GLY A 93 -22.02 -5.50 -14.53
C GLY A 93 -21.58 -4.81 -15.83
N ALA A 94 -20.79 -3.75 -15.75
CA ALA A 94 -20.16 -3.07 -16.89
C ALA A 94 -18.82 -3.71 -17.31
N GLY A 95 -18.36 -4.75 -16.62
CA GLY A 95 -17.11 -5.45 -16.90
C GLY A 95 -15.88 -4.85 -16.20
N ILE A 96 -16.05 -3.82 -15.38
CA ILE A 96 -14.95 -3.25 -14.59
C ILE A 96 -14.67 -4.17 -13.41
N HIS A 97 -13.41 -4.55 -13.24
CA HIS A 97 -12.97 -5.37 -12.11
C HIS A 97 -13.19 -4.64 -10.79
N VAL A 98 -13.87 -5.31 -9.87
CA VAL A 98 -14.05 -4.87 -8.48
C VAL A 98 -13.35 -5.83 -7.54
N VAL A 99 -13.11 -5.40 -6.30
CA VAL A 99 -12.42 -6.23 -5.29
C VAL A 99 -13.14 -7.56 -5.06
N GLY A 100 -14.48 -7.57 -5.11
CA GLY A 100 -15.29 -8.76 -4.87
C GLY A 100 -15.40 -9.13 -3.39
N GLU A 101 -15.85 -10.35 -3.11
CA GLU A 101 -16.10 -10.83 -1.74
C GLU A 101 -14.82 -10.81 -0.88
N ILE A 102 -14.87 -10.07 0.22
CA ILE A 102 -13.79 -10.00 1.20
C ILE A 102 -14.20 -10.82 2.43
N PRO A 103 -13.41 -11.84 2.83
CA PRO A 103 -13.70 -12.63 4.02
C PRO A 103 -13.76 -11.75 5.28
N ALA A 104 -14.89 -11.77 5.97
CA ALA A 104 -15.11 -11.03 7.23
C ALA A 104 -14.52 -11.80 8.42
N GLU A 105 -13.24 -12.14 8.35
CA GLU A 105 -12.57 -12.98 9.35
C GLU A 105 -11.39 -12.23 9.98
N LEU A 106 -11.17 -12.49 11.26
CA LEU A 106 -9.95 -12.03 11.92
C LEU A 106 -8.76 -12.87 11.41
N PRO A 107 -7.58 -12.24 11.32
CA PRO A 107 -6.37 -12.97 10.97
C PRO A 107 -6.15 -14.17 11.89
N ASN A 108 -6.04 -15.35 11.33
CA ASN A 108 -5.78 -16.56 12.10
C ASN A 108 -4.30 -16.65 12.44
N LEU A 109 -3.99 -16.81 13.74
CA LEU A 109 -2.63 -17.06 14.15
C LEU A 109 -2.22 -18.46 13.69
N SER A 110 -1.25 -18.52 12.81
CA SER A 110 -0.71 -19.77 12.27
C SER A 110 0.81 -19.72 12.20
N ILE A 111 1.41 -20.88 12.39
CA ILE A 111 2.84 -21.05 12.12
C ILE A 111 2.94 -21.45 10.65
N PRO A 112 3.67 -20.70 9.81
CA PRO A 112 3.87 -21.07 8.42
C PRO A 112 4.45 -22.48 8.27
N GLU A 113 3.96 -23.23 7.31
CA GLU A 113 4.51 -24.53 7.00
C GLU A 113 5.96 -24.43 6.50
N TRP A 114 6.75 -25.44 6.81
CA TRP A 114 8.14 -25.46 6.36
C TRP A 114 8.22 -25.63 4.83
N PRO A 115 8.79 -24.67 4.10
CA PRO A 115 8.75 -24.67 2.62
C PRO A 115 9.76 -25.61 1.96
N GLY A 116 10.58 -26.32 2.74
CA GLY A 116 11.71 -27.10 2.22
C GLY A 116 13.00 -26.27 2.12
N TRP A 117 14.15 -26.96 2.04
CA TRP A 117 15.47 -26.32 2.07
C TRP A 117 15.75 -25.50 0.80
N ASP A 118 15.28 -25.93 -0.36
CA ASP A 118 15.52 -25.25 -1.65
C ASP A 118 14.84 -23.88 -1.66
N LEU A 119 13.55 -23.83 -1.32
CA LEU A 119 12.80 -22.58 -1.26
C LEU A 119 13.24 -21.70 -0.09
N MET A 120 13.70 -22.31 1.02
CA MET A 120 14.17 -21.56 2.20
C MET A 120 15.38 -20.69 1.85
N SER A 121 16.30 -21.15 1.00
CA SER A 121 17.46 -20.37 0.58
C SER A 121 17.05 -19.10 -0.16
N ASP A 122 16.08 -19.18 -1.06
CA ASP A 122 15.56 -18.06 -1.83
C ASP A 122 14.78 -17.07 -0.93
N ILE A 123 13.96 -17.60 -0.02
CA ILE A 123 13.27 -16.81 1.00
C ILE A 123 14.27 -16.03 1.87
N MET A 124 15.36 -16.65 2.30
CA MET A 124 16.37 -15.96 3.12
C MET A 124 17.05 -14.82 2.37
N VAL A 125 17.39 -15.01 1.10
CA VAL A 125 17.99 -13.95 0.27
C VAL A 125 17.00 -12.80 0.08
N GLY A 126 15.75 -13.11 -0.25
CA GLY A 126 14.67 -12.12 -0.36
C GLY A 126 14.42 -11.38 0.95
N ALA A 127 14.36 -12.11 2.07
CA ALA A 127 14.16 -11.53 3.40
C ALA A 127 15.29 -10.57 3.80
N LEU A 128 16.54 -10.92 3.51
CA LEU A 128 17.68 -10.02 3.76
C LEU A 128 17.57 -8.72 2.96
N ALA A 129 17.19 -8.78 1.70
CA ALA A 129 16.97 -7.59 0.88
C ALA A 129 15.83 -6.73 1.46
N VAL A 130 14.72 -7.32 1.84
CA VAL A 130 13.58 -6.64 2.46
C VAL A 130 13.98 -6.01 3.78
N ILE A 131 14.71 -6.72 4.66
CA ILE A 131 15.18 -6.19 5.95
C ILE A 131 16.01 -4.92 5.76
N VAL A 132 16.94 -4.92 4.81
CA VAL A 132 17.81 -3.76 4.55
C VAL A 132 17.00 -2.56 4.09
N VAL A 133 16.07 -2.75 3.17
CA VAL A 133 15.23 -1.67 2.63
C VAL A 133 14.25 -1.17 3.70
N ALA A 134 13.50 -2.05 4.32
CA ALA A 134 12.51 -1.73 5.34
C ALA A 134 13.15 -1.00 6.53
N PHE A 135 14.28 -1.51 7.03
CA PHE A 135 14.98 -0.84 8.11
C PHE A 135 15.49 0.56 7.70
N ALA A 136 16.04 0.70 6.48
CA ALA A 136 16.51 1.99 6.00
C ALA A 136 15.38 3.03 5.90
N GLU A 137 14.22 2.66 5.40
CA GLU A 137 13.03 3.53 5.32
C GLU A 137 12.47 3.88 6.70
N SER A 138 12.22 2.87 7.55
CA SER A 138 11.72 3.07 8.91
C SER A 138 12.64 3.97 9.73
N TYR A 139 13.94 3.70 9.69
CA TYR A 139 14.93 4.48 10.44
C TYR A 139 15.08 5.90 9.89
N ALA A 140 15.00 6.09 8.57
CA ALA A 140 15.01 7.43 7.97
C ALA A 140 13.77 8.24 8.38
N ALA A 141 12.60 7.63 8.42
CA ALA A 141 11.37 8.26 8.91
C ALA A 141 11.51 8.63 10.39
N ALA A 142 11.93 7.70 11.24
CA ALA A 142 12.14 7.92 12.66
C ALA A 142 13.13 9.05 12.92
N LYS A 143 14.29 9.06 12.24
CA LYS A 143 15.28 10.12 12.35
C LYS A 143 14.79 11.49 11.90
N THR A 144 14.00 11.54 10.83
CA THR A 144 13.43 12.79 10.32
C THR A 144 12.57 13.46 11.40
N TYR A 145 11.68 12.69 12.03
CA TYR A 145 10.80 13.24 13.06
C TYR A 145 11.50 13.43 14.41
N ALA A 146 12.47 12.59 14.75
CA ALA A 146 13.32 12.80 15.91
C ALA A 146 14.06 14.15 15.84
N SER A 147 14.64 14.46 14.69
CA SER A 147 15.29 15.74 14.44
C SER A 147 14.31 16.92 14.52
N LYS A 148 13.08 16.74 13.99
CA LYS A 148 12.04 17.77 14.02
C LYS A 148 11.54 18.07 15.43
N PHE A 149 11.43 17.05 16.28
CA PHE A 149 10.86 17.17 17.63
C PHE A 149 11.90 17.16 18.75
N GLY A 150 13.19 17.08 18.43
CA GLY A 150 14.28 17.21 19.38
C GLY A 150 14.50 15.99 20.29
N TYR A 151 14.17 14.78 19.85
CA TYR A 151 14.48 13.54 20.56
C TYR A 151 15.49 12.67 19.80
N GLN A 152 16.01 11.63 20.47
CA GLN A 152 16.94 10.70 19.86
C GLN A 152 16.27 9.35 19.59
N VAL A 153 16.70 8.70 18.51
CA VAL A 153 16.25 7.38 18.10
C VAL A 153 17.43 6.42 18.19
N ASP A 154 17.23 5.31 18.89
CA ASP A 154 18.17 4.20 18.96
C ASP A 154 17.90 3.22 17.82
N ALA A 155 18.88 3.02 16.94
CA ALA A 155 18.75 2.14 15.77
C ALA A 155 18.47 0.68 16.14
N ASN A 156 19.02 0.20 17.28
CA ASN A 156 18.80 -1.18 17.72
C ASN A 156 17.35 -1.37 18.23
N GLN A 157 16.81 -0.40 18.95
CA GLN A 157 15.43 -0.42 19.40
C GLN A 157 14.45 -0.37 18.21
N GLU A 158 14.73 0.46 17.20
CA GLU A 158 13.91 0.49 15.97
C GLU A 158 13.97 -0.85 15.23
N MET A 159 15.14 -1.47 15.11
CA MET A 159 15.28 -2.78 14.48
C MET A 159 14.53 -3.87 15.25
N ILE A 160 14.61 -3.88 16.58
CA ILE A 160 13.87 -4.84 17.43
C ILE A 160 12.36 -4.61 17.28
N GLY A 161 11.92 -3.35 17.29
CA GLY A 161 10.50 -3.01 17.11
C GLY A 161 9.96 -3.44 15.75
N LEU A 162 10.71 -3.17 14.67
CA LEU A 162 10.36 -3.59 13.32
C LEU A 162 10.34 -5.12 13.19
N GLY A 163 11.33 -5.81 13.78
CA GLY A 163 11.38 -7.27 13.82
C GLY A 163 10.17 -7.87 14.56
N ALA A 164 9.81 -7.32 15.71
CA ALA A 164 8.63 -7.77 16.47
C ALA A 164 7.32 -7.55 15.70
N ALA A 165 7.20 -6.42 15.00
CA ALA A 165 6.04 -6.12 14.15
C ALA A 165 5.92 -7.13 13.00
N ASN A 166 7.03 -7.46 12.34
CA ASN A 166 7.07 -8.43 11.25
C ASN A 166 6.83 -9.87 11.72
N LEU A 167 7.30 -10.24 12.91
CA LEU A 167 6.95 -11.53 13.52
C LEU A 167 5.44 -11.61 13.78
N GLY A 168 4.84 -10.57 14.34
CA GLY A 168 3.40 -10.49 14.53
C GLY A 168 2.63 -10.59 13.22
N ALA A 169 3.04 -9.86 12.18
CA ALA A 169 2.44 -9.92 10.85
C ALA A 169 2.55 -11.32 10.24
N GLY A 170 3.73 -11.93 10.27
CA GLY A 170 3.94 -13.27 9.71
C GLY A 170 3.13 -14.36 10.41
N LEU A 171 3.03 -14.31 11.76
CA LEU A 171 2.19 -15.23 12.52
C LEU A 171 0.68 -15.04 12.27
N SER A 172 0.28 -13.87 11.81
CA SER A 172 -1.11 -13.55 11.43
C SER A 172 -1.39 -13.77 9.94
N GLY A 173 -0.46 -14.39 9.18
CA GLY A 173 -0.59 -14.60 7.74
C GLY A 173 -0.51 -13.30 6.93
N GLY A 174 -0.02 -12.22 7.54
CA GLY A 174 0.09 -10.90 6.90
C GLY A 174 1.39 -10.73 6.09
N PHE A 175 1.41 -9.68 5.29
CA PHE A 175 2.60 -9.25 4.56
C PHE A 175 3.62 -8.56 5.46
N VAL A 176 4.82 -8.35 4.91
CA VAL A 176 5.87 -7.56 5.54
C VAL A 176 5.36 -6.15 5.85
N VAL A 177 5.64 -5.67 7.06
CA VAL A 177 5.28 -4.33 7.53
C VAL A 177 6.50 -3.45 7.69
N ASP A 178 6.35 -2.18 7.37
CA ASP A 178 7.41 -1.19 7.41
C ASP A 178 6.91 0.18 7.88
N GLY A 179 7.84 1.02 8.32
CA GLY A 179 7.62 2.41 8.66
C GLY A 179 7.46 3.28 7.40
N SER A 180 6.43 4.11 7.37
CA SER A 180 6.14 4.97 6.22
C SER A 180 6.30 6.44 6.58
N LEU A 181 7.17 7.15 5.85
CA LEU A 181 7.37 8.58 6.02
C LEU A 181 6.09 9.38 5.73
N SER A 182 5.36 9.01 4.67
CA SER A 182 4.13 9.69 4.26
C SER A 182 2.99 9.49 5.27
N LYS A 183 2.79 8.28 5.78
CA LYS A 183 1.79 8.01 6.84
C LYS A 183 2.14 8.72 8.13
N THR A 184 3.43 8.75 8.50
CA THR A 184 3.92 9.51 9.66
C THR A 184 3.70 11.01 9.47
N ALA A 185 3.96 11.54 8.27
CA ALA A 185 3.70 12.94 7.94
C ALA A 185 2.22 13.30 8.08
N ALA A 186 1.33 12.46 7.57
CA ALA A 186 -0.12 12.63 7.68
C ALA A 186 -0.57 12.60 9.15
N GLY A 187 -0.08 11.65 9.94
CA GLY A 187 -0.38 11.55 11.37
C GLY A 187 0.08 12.77 12.16
N VAL A 188 1.31 13.22 11.92
CA VAL A 188 1.86 14.43 12.54
C VAL A 188 1.08 15.68 12.10
N GLY A 189 0.73 15.78 10.82
CA GLY A 189 -0.11 16.87 10.30
C GLY A 189 -1.49 16.92 10.95
N ALA A 190 -2.06 15.75 11.25
CA ALA A 190 -3.32 15.61 11.98
C ALA A 190 -3.19 15.83 13.52
N GLY A 191 -1.99 16.12 14.01
CA GLY A 191 -1.74 16.39 15.43
C GLY A 191 -1.42 15.16 16.29
N GLN A 192 -1.00 14.06 15.69
CA GLN A 192 -0.54 12.87 16.41
C GLN A 192 0.62 13.24 17.35
N LYS A 193 0.50 12.83 18.63
CA LYS A 193 1.52 13.12 19.66
C LYS A 193 1.99 11.87 20.41
N SER A 194 1.38 10.72 20.18
CA SER A 194 1.71 9.50 20.92
C SER A 194 1.40 8.25 20.10
N GLN A 195 1.92 7.12 20.55
CA GLN A 195 1.66 5.78 19.98
C GLN A 195 0.20 5.34 20.15
N MET A 196 -0.58 6.01 21.01
CA MET A 196 -2.01 5.71 21.18
C MET A 196 -2.77 5.82 19.86
N THR A 197 -2.39 6.76 18.99
CA THR A 197 -2.98 6.90 17.64
C THR A 197 -2.80 5.63 16.82
N SER A 198 -1.60 5.03 16.85
CA SER A 198 -1.31 3.79 16.11
C SER A 198 -2.12 2.60 16.65
N ILE A 199 -2.28 2.51 17.97
CA ILE A 199 -3.10 1.47 18.61
C ILE A 199 -4.57 1.64 18.21
N LEU A 200 -5.10 2.87 18.27
CA LEU A 200 -6.47 3.15 17.85
C LEU A 200 -6.67 2.86 16.37
N THR A 201 -5.70 3.20 15.52
CA THR A 201 -5.75 2.87 14.10
C THR A 201 -5.83 1.36 13.89
N ALA A 202 -5.02 0.57 14.60
CA ALA A 202 -5.07 -0.89 14.52
C ALA A 202 -6.45 -1.44 14.95
N VAL A 203 -7.02 -0.90 16.03
CA VAL A 203 -8.38 -1.28 16.47
C VAL A 203 -9.44 -0.93 15.42
N PHE A 204 -9.38 0.27 14.84
CA PHE A 204 -10.31 0.66 13.78
C PHE A 204 -10.17 -0.20 12.53
N VAL A 205 -8.94 -0.56 12.14
CA VAL A 205 -8.70 -1.47 11.02
C VAL A 205 -9.30 -2.84 11.29
N LEU A 206 -9.12 -3.40 12.49
CA LEU A 206 -9.74 -4.68 12.88
C LEU A 206 -11.27 -4.62 12.84
N ILE A 207 -11.86 -3.53 13.36
CA ILE A 207 -13.32 -3.32 13.28
C ILE A 207 -13.76 -3.25 11.81
N THR A 208 -13.02 -2.55 10.98
CA THR A 208 -13.34 -2.40 9.55
C THR A 208 -13.31 -3.74 8.82
N ILE A 209 -12.29 -4.56 9.06
CA ILE A 209 -12.15 -5.90 8.44
C ILE A 209 -13.30 -6.82 8.84
N VAL A 210 -13.75 -6.76 10.10
CA VAL A 210 -14.80 -7.67 10.59
C VAL A 210 -16.21 -7.15 10.30
N ALA A 211 -16.44 -5.84 10.44
CA ALA A 211 -17.78 -5.29 10.40
C ALA A 211 -18.16 -4.62 9.07
N LEU A 212 -17.17 -4.22 8.27
CA LEU A 212 -17.38 -3.39 7.08
C LEU A 212 -16.72 -3.93 5.79
N PRO A 213 -16.42 -5.25 5.62
CA PRO A 213 -15.80 -5.74 4.39
C PRO A 213 -16.69 -5.46 3.18
N TRP A 214 -18.00 -5.61 3.32
CA TRP A 214 -18.99 -5.33 2.28
C TRP A 214 -18.89 -3.92 1.68
N LEU A 215 -18.35 -2.95 2.43
CA LEU A 215 -18.15 -1.60 1.95
C LEU A 215 -17.10 -1.54 0.84
N PHE A 216 -16.10 -2.43 0.88
CA PHE A 216 -14.98 -2.44 -0.05
C PHE A 216 -15.15 -3.44 -1.21
N GLU A 217 -16.14 -4.33 -1.14
CA GLU A 217 -16.42 -5.32 -2.19
C GLU A 217 -16.69 -4.68 -3.55
N SER A 218 -17.36 -3.54 -3.54
CA SER A 218 -17.68 -2.77 -4.75
C SER A 218 -16.58 -1.78 -5.17
N LEU A 219 -15.42 -1.79 -4.53
CA LEU A 219 -14.32 -0.90 -4.91
C LEU A 219 -13.72 -1.36 -6.24
N ALA A 220 -13.69 -0.46 -7.23
CA ALA A 220 -13.10 -0.65 -8.56
C ALA A 220 -11.68 -0.12 -8.63
#